data_8af65bfcf491b9cb809aa6ca73431f77
#
_entry.id   8af65bfcf491b9cb809aa6ca73431f77
#
_cell.length_a   1.000
_cell.length_b   1.000
_cell.length_c   1.000
_cell.angle_alpha   90.00
_cell.angle_beta   90.00
_cell.angle_gamma   90.00
#
_symmetry.space_group_name_H-M   'P 1'
#
loop_
_entity.id
_entity.type
_entity.pdbx_description
1 polymer ?
#
loop_
_entity_poly.entity_id
_entity_poly.type
_entity_poly.pdbx_seq_one_letter_code
_entity_poly.pdbx_strand_id
1 'polypeptide(L)'
;YNTAFIVISPTAVYMWGLIKKNSNKMQQSLFTNWKSRTHSIGKLLTNEKQISEKQLTEIKSLLNEKNSGLNSNGNKVSFTDTKKEKLKRLIALRDTPEVLPEGAITHLNSVFRDEFWKRRRIVSNKQTEKGTDCETDSLQLLSDIDEFYYAENKKQLQNDYLKGEPDNFQRNIKEIKSNYDLESFEKATITTGYKWQTKGYAWLANKEDGELVYCLVNNPIKELNQAIYYLKLKHEIIDSPTPAFILEAQQIERNMIFDIEKWNKDYPHYEWHNTSFDFDIPKELRIKRFSIPLLPSDISFIKRRIKMSRTYLINKEKEVLEELKSKNPKSYKKQIEIIKKQLK
;
A
#
# COMPACT_ATOMS: atom_id res chain seq x y z
N TYR A 1 43.82 -44.91 -11.92
CA TYR A 1 42.51 -44.79 -11.25
C TYR A 1 42.76 -44.94 -9.76
N ASN A 2 42.84 -43.83 -9.01
CA ASN A 2 42.90 -43.82 -7.54
C ASN A 2 41.50 -43.39 -7.01
N THR A 3 40.74 -44.35 -6.55
CA THR A 3 39.47 -44.13 -5.86
C THR A 3 39.77 -43.92 -4.38
N ALA A 4 39.76 -42.67 -3.92
CA ALA A 4 39.91 -42.37 -2.47
C ALA A 4 38.56 -42.66 -1.77
N PHE A 5 38.52 -43.69 -0.96
CA PHE A 5 37.41 -43.96 -0.05
C PHE A 5 37.51 -43.01 1.15
N ILE A 6 36.53 -42.07 1.23
CA ILE A 6 36.38 -41.25 2.42
C ILE A 6 35.74 -42.13 3.53
N VAL A 7 36.53 -42.57 4.47
CA VAL A 7 36.04 -43.29 5.67
C VAL A 7 35.46 -42.22 6.63
N ILE A 8 34.13 -42.10 6.66
CA ILE A 8 33.45 -41.27 7.64
C ILE A 8 33.48 -42.02 8.99
N SER A 9 34.09 -41.41 10.01
CA SER A 9 34.17 -42.02 11.33
C SER A 9 32.80 -42.28 11.94
N PRO A 10 32.61 -43.40 12.69
CA PRO A 10 31.34 -43.70 13.37
C PRO A 10 30.85 -42.61 14.31
N THR A 11 31.75 -41.80 14.86
CA THR A 11 31.44 -40.65 15.70
C THR A 11 30.78 -39.51 14.93
N ALA A 12 31.15 -39.27 13.65
CA ALA A 12 30.51 -38.26 12.82
C ALA A 12 29.07 -38.65 12.44
N VAL A 13 28.81 -39.93 12.22
CA VAL A 13 27.44 -40.45 11.95
C VAL A 13 26.59 -40.38 13.21
N TYR A 14 27.17 -40.64 14.40
CA TYR A 14 26.45 -40.54 15.68
C TYR A 14 26.12 -39.07 16.04
N MET A 15 27.06 -38.14 15.81
CA MET A 15 26.83 -36.72 16.00
C MET A 15 25.79 -36.18 14.99
N TRP A 16 25.79 -36.65 13.73
CA TRP A 16 24.80 -36.31 12.73
C TRP A 16 23.41 -36.85 13.06
N GLY A 17 23.32 -38.04 13.64
CA GLY A 17 22.09 -38.66 14.18
C GLY A 17 21.54 -37.91 15.39
N LEU A 18 22.39 -37.41 16.28
CA LEU A 18 22.04 -36.61 17.45
C LEU A 18 21.62 -35.20 17.05
N ILE A 19 22.24 -34.58 16.03
CA ILE A 19 21.82 -33.30 15.43
C ILE A 19 20.46 -33.47 14.76
N LYS A 20 20.18 -34.59 14.08
CA LYS A 20 18.85 -34.88 13.52
C LYS A 20 17.77 -35.19 14.57
N LYS A 21 18.12 -35.78 15.71
CA LYS A 21 17.18 -36.11 16.80
C LYS A 21 16.85 -34.87 17.67
N ASN A 22 17.75 -33.88 17.74
CA ASN A 22 17.55 -32.62 18.42
C ASN A 22 17.09 -31.50 17.49
N SER A 23 16.74 -31.79 16.24
CA SER A 23 15.82 -30.90 15.51
C SER A 23 14.47 -30.98 16.25
N ASN A 24 14.35 -30.30 17.41
CA ASN A 24 13.07 -29.82 17.89
C ASN A 24 12.30 -29.40 16.64
N LYS A 25 11.13 -29.99 16.38
CA LYS A 25 10.22 -29.49 15.35
C LYS A 25 10.15 -28.01 15.58
N MET A 26 10.93 -27.22 14.82
CA MET A 26 10.93 -25.79 14.94
C MET A 26 9.47 -25.40 14.73
N GLN A 27 8.86 -24.89 15.77
CA GLN A 27 7.48 -24.47 15.71
C GLN A 27 7.36 -23.51 14.54
N GLN A 28 6.50 -23.83 13.58
CA GLN A 28 6.28 -22.97 12.43
C GLN A 28 5.83 -21.60 12.95
N SER A 29 6.50 -20.54 12.51
CA SER A 29 6.14 -19.17 12.88
C SER A 29 4.79 -18.78 12.27
N LEU A 30 4.02 -17.99 13.01
CA LEU A 30 2.77 -17.38 12.54
C LEU A 30 2.98 -16.59 11.23
N PHE A 31 4.19 -16.07 11.01
CA PHE A 31 4.51 -15.19 9.88
C PHE A 31 5.20 -15.90 8.71
N THR A 32 5.39 -17.24 8.75
CA THR A 32 6.04 -17.99 7.67
C THR A 32 5.37 -17.75 6.31
N ASN A 33 4.04 -17.77 6.27
CA ASN A 33 3.22 -17.56 5.08
C ASN A 33 2.45 -16.25 5.12
N TRP A 34 2.94 -15.26 5.91
CA TRP A 34 2.28 -13.98 6.02
C TRP A 34 2.18 -13.29 4.65
N LYS A 35 1.01 -12.73 4.35
CA LYS A 35 0.71 -11.98 3.12
C LYS A 35 0.40 -10.54 3.48
N SER A 36 1.02 -9.60 2.77
CA SER A 36 0.66 -8.19 2.94
C SER A 36 -0.72 -7.90 2.36
N ARG A 37 -1.47 -7.01 3.01
CA ARG A 37 -2.66 -6.43 2.40
C ARG A 37 -2.24 -5.46 1.31
N THR A 38 -2.88 -5.55 0.13
CA THR A 38 -2.51 -4.75 -1.05
C THR A 38 -2.62 -3.25 -0.78
N HIS A 39 -3.66 -2.78 -0.07
CA HIS A 39 -3.82 -1.36 0.27
C HIS A 39 -2.69 -0.80 1.18
N SER A 40 -1.94 -1.64 1.85
CA SER A 40 -0.83 -1.23 2.73
C SER A 40 0.55 -1.53 2.18
N ILE A 41 0.64 -2.16 0.99
CA ILE A 41 1.92 -2.57 0.40
C ILE A 41 2.86 -1.38 0.17
N GLY A 42 2.33 -0.22 -0.20
CA GLY A 42 3.10 1.01 -0.38
C GLY A 42 3.94 1.39 0.84
N LYS A 43 3.49 1.06 2.07
CA LYS A 43 4.26 1.30 3.31
C LYS A 43 5.54 0.48 3.40
N LEU A 44 5.57 -0.70 2.76
CA LEU A 44 6.74 -1.58 2.69
C LEU A 44 7.70 -1.19 1.57
N LEU A 45 7.18 -0.48 0.54
CA LEU A 45 7.88 -0.16 -0.70
C LEU A 45 8.33 1.31 -0.76
N THR A 46 8.17 2.07 0.32
CA THR A 46 8.70 3.43 0.43
C THR A 46 10.21 3.44 0.63
N ASN A 47 10.86 4.52 0.18
CA ASN A 47 12.30 4.78 0.39
C ASN A 47 13.22 3.64 -0.11
N GLU A 48 13.12 3.35 -1.38
CA GLU A 48 14.04 2.44 -2.05
C GLU A 48 15.42 3.11 -2.17
N LYS A 49 16.34 2.81 -1.24
CA LYS A 49 17.77 3.11 -1.40
C LYS A 49 18.42 2.06 -2.31
N GLN A 50 17.82 1.81 -3.47
CA GLN A 50 18.43 0.94 -4.45
C GLN A 50 19.20 1.75 -5.49
N ILE A 51 20.25 1.14 -5.94
CA ILE A 51 20.95 1.66 -7.13
C ILE A 51 19.96 1.68 -8.30
N SER A 52 19.79 2.82 -8.94
CA SER A 52 18.90 2.98 -10.09
C SER A 52 19.49 2.27 -11.30
N GLU A 53 18.65 1.90 -12.29
CA GLU A 53 19.13 1.35 -13.57
C GLU A 53 20.13 2.29 -14.26
N LYS A 54 19.91 3.61 -14.17
CA LYS A 54 20.86 4.61 -14.66
C LYS A 54 22.22 4.49 -13.97
N GLN A 55 22.25 4.30 -12.65
CA GLN A 55 23.49 4.11 -11.90
C GLN A 55 24.15 2.76 -12.20
N LEU A 56 23.38 1.70 -12.44
CA LEU A 56 23.91 0.40 -12.88
C LEU A 56 24.54 0.50 -14.27
N THR A 57 23.90 1.22 -15.19
CA THR A 57 24.46 1.51 -16.52
C THR A 57 25.73 2.35 -16.40
N GLU A 58 25.74 3.32 -15.49
CA GLU A 58 26.91 4.15 -15.21
C GLU A 58 28.07 3.32 -14.64
N ILE A 59 27.83 2.37 -13.74
CA ILE A 59 28.87 1.42 -13.29
C ILE A 59 29.46 0.66 -14.46
N LYS A 60 28.61 0.12 -15.37
CA LYS A 60 29.06 -0.61 -16.55
C LYS A 60 29.94 0.26 -17.45
N SER A 61 29.52 1.50 -17.71
CA SER A 61 30.28 2.47 -18.49
C SER A 61 31.63 2.79 -17.85
N LEU A 62 31.66 3.12 -16.56
CA LEU A 62 32.87 3.42 -15.80
C LEU A 62 33.83 2.22 -15.73
N LEU A 63 33.32 1.00 -15.60
CA LEU A 63 34.14 -0.21 -15.65
C LEU A 63 34.75 -0.44 -17.03
N ASN A 64 33.98 -0.20 -18.11
CA ASN A 64 34.48 -0.27 -19.45
C ASN A 64 35.57 0.76 -19.70
N GLU A 65 35.34 2.03 -19.35
CA GLU A 65 36.36 3.09 -19.46
C GLU A 65 37.63 2.76 -18.66
N LYS A 66 37.50 2.21 -17.45
CA LYS A 66 38.63 1.77 -16.63
C LYS A 66 39.45 0.67 -17.31
N ASN A 67 38.79 -0.30 -17.96
CA ASN A 67 39.43 -1.50 -18.49
C ASN A 67 39.94 -1.30 -19.91
N SER A 68 39.22 -0.56 -20.78
CA SER A 68 39.56 -0.36 -22.18
C SER A 68 40.24 0.96 -22.51
N GLY A 69 40.15 1.95 -21.61
CA GLY A 69 40.56 3.33 -21.88
C GLY A 69 39.69 4.06 -22.90
N LEU A 70 38.52 3.48 -23.25
CA LEU A 70 37.57 4.02 -24.23
C LEU A 70 36.21 4.31 -23.57
N ASN A 71 35.55 5.41 -23.95
CA ASN A 71 34.18 5.69 -23.56
C ASN A 71 33.17 4.88 -24.39
N SER A 72 31.87 5.03 -24.10
CA SER A 72 30.78 4.35 -24.82
C SER A 72 30.77 4.64 -26.35
N ASN A 73 31.38 5.74 -26.78
CA ASN A 73 31.46 6.17 -28.17
C ASN A 73 32.81 5.74 -28.86
N GLY A 74 33.64 4.93 -28.17
CA GLY A 74 34.93 4.45 -28.69
C GLY A 74 36.08 5.47 -28.62
N ASN A 75 35.86 6.65 -28.00
CA ASN A 75 36.92 7.66 -27.87
C ASN A 75 37.84 7.35 -26.68
N LYS A 76 39.14 7.58 -26.85
CA LYS A 76 40.12 7.46 -25.75
C LYS A 76 39.79 8.45 -24.62
N VAL A 77 39.70 7.96 -23.40
CA VAL A 77 39.42 8.76 -22.22
C VAL A 77 40.36 8.41 -21.07
N SER A 78 40.73 9.43 -20.29
CA SER A 78 41.50 9.21 -19.06
C SER A 78 40.54 8.80 -17.92
N PHE A 79 40.93 7.76 -17.18
CA PHE A 79 40.18 7.33 -16.00
C PHE A 79 40.71 8.11 -14.78
N THR A 80 40.14 9.29 -14.55
CA THR A 80 40.56 10.26 -13.53
C THR A 80 40.24 9.76 -12.11
N ASP A 81 40.87 10.36 -11.10
CA ASP A 81 40.59 10.02 -9.68
C ASP A 81 39.14 10.30 -9.29
N THR A 82 38.52 11.35 -9.84
CA THR A 82 37.09 11.62 -9.66
C THR A 82 36.21 10.46 -10.18
N LYS A 83 36.56 9.87 -11.32
CA LYS A 83 35.84 8.69 -11.86
C LYS A 83 36.07 7.45 -11.00
N LYS A 84 37.29 7.27 -10.46
CA LYS A 84 37.61 6.17 -9.52
C LYS A 84 36.77 6.25 -8.26
N GLU A 85 36.73 7.42 -7.64
CA GLU A 85 35.92 7.68 -6.44
C GLU A 85 34.43 7.47 -6.71
N LYS A 86 33.90 7.97 -7.84
CA LYS A 86 32.52 7.78 -8.25
C LYS A 86 32.19 6.30 -8.43
N LEU A 87 33.03 5.55 -9.14
CA LEU A 87 32.88 4.11 -9.34
C LEU A 87 32.87 3.37 -7.99
N LYS A 88 33.83 3.67 -7.10
CA LYS A 88 33.91 3.08 -5.76
C LYS A 88 32.62 3.32 -4.96
N ARG A 89 32.10 4.55 -4.97
CA ARG A 89 30.84 4.90 -4.27
C ARG A 89 29.65 4.17 -4.87
N LEU A 90 29.55 4.07 -6.19
CA LEU A 90 28.44 3.37 -6.85
C LEU A 90 28.50 1.85 -6.62
N ILE A 91 29.69 1.25 -6.61
CA ILE A 91 29.87 -0.16 -6.27
C ILE A 91 29.49 -0.41 -4.81
N ALA A 92 29.94 0.43 -3.88
CA ALA A 92 29.57 0.34 -2.48
C ALA A 92 28.03 0.44 -2.29
N LEU A 93 27.37 1.34 -3.02
CA LEU A 93 25.91 1.46 -3.01
C LEU A 93 25.24 0.20 -3.56
N ARG A 94 25.75 -0.39 -4.65
CA ARG A 94 25.25 -1.64 -5.23
C ARG A 94 25.37 -2.81 -4.27
N ASP A 95 26.51 -2.91 -3.59
CA ASP A 95 26.85 -4.03 -2.72
C ASP A 95 26.34 -3.86 -1.27
N THR A 96 25.80 -2.67 -0.94
CA THR A 96 25.16 -2.45 0.36
C THR A 96 23.91 -3.33 0.50
N PRO A 97 23.81 -4.19 1.52
CA PRO A 97 22.64 -4.99 1.74
C PRO A 97 21.37 -4.13 1.87
N GLU A 98 20.33 -4.58 1.21
CA GLU A 98 19.02 -3.93 1.32
C GLU A 98 18.47 -4.12 2.74
N VAL A 99 18.04 -3.03 3.36
CA VAL A 99 17.39 -3.04 4.67
C VAL A 99 15.97 -2.51 4.57
N LEU A 100 15.10 -2.95 5.49
CA LEU A 100 13.76 -2.39 5.59
C LEU A 100 13.84 -0.94 6.09
N PRO A 101 13.18 0.03 5.40
CA PRO A 101 13.14 1.42 5.87
C PRO A 101 12.33 1.54 7.16
N GLU A 102 12.56 2.58 7.95
CA GLU A 102 11.87 2.82 9.23
C GLU A 102 10.34 2.80 9.11
N GLY A 103 9.80 3.40 8.05
CA GLY A 103 8.36 3.38 7.79
C GLY A 103 7.81 1.96 7.61
N ALA A 104 8.57 1.08 6.94
CA ALA A 104 8.21 -0.34 6.82
C ALA A 104 8.28 -1.05 8.17
N ILE A 105 9.32 -0.81 8.96
CA ILE A 105 9.47 -1.37 10.32
C ILE A 105 8.31 -0.92 11.21
N THR A 106 7.95 0.35 11.19
CA THR A 106 6.80 0.89 11.94
C THR A 106 5.50 0.20 11.55
N HIS A 107 5.27 0.01 10.23
CA HIS A 107 4.11 -0.71 9.75
C HIS A 107 4.13 -2.19 10.18
N LEU A 108 5.27 -2.88 10.06
CA LEU A 108 5.40 -4.28 10.49
C LEU A 108 5.22 -4.46 11.99
N ASN A 109 5.62 -3.48 12.80
CA ASN A 109 5.32 -3.48 14.23
C ASN A 109 3.82 -3.36 14.51
N SER A 110 3.07 -2.63 13.69
CA SER A 110 1.60 -2.62 13.75
C SER A 110 1.03 -3.98 13.37
N VAL A 111 1.48 -4.57 12.26
CA VAL A 111 1.09 -5.91 11.82
C VAL A 111 1.37 -6.95 12.91
N PHE A 112 2.54 -6.89 13.55
CA PHE A 112 2.88 -7.79 14.65
C PHE A 112 1.91 -7.67 15.82
N ARG A 113 1.57 -6.44 16.25
CA ARG A 113 0.56 -6.23 17.31
C ARG A 113 -0.80 -6.79 16.93
N ASP A 114 -1.21 -6.58 15.69
CA ASP A 114 -2.52 -7.02 15.21
C ASP A 114 -2.62 -8.55 15.13
N GLU A 115 -1.59 -9.22 14.61
CA GLU A 115 -1.61 -10.66 14.36
C GLU A 115 -1.17 -11.48 15.58
N PHE A 116 -0.11 -11.05 16.28
CA PHE A 116 0.45 -11.79 17.41
C PHE A 116 -0.31 -11.53 18.71
N TRP A 117 -0.60 -10.25 19.04
CA TRP A 117 -1.28 -9.84 20.26
C TRP A 117 -2.79 -9.70 20.12
N LYS A 118 -3.33 -9.74 18.89
CA LYS A 118 -4.74 -9.45 18.59
C LYS A 118 -5.19 -8.07 19.11
N ARG A 119 -4.28 -7.07 19.00
CA ARG A 119 -4.49 -5.70 19.46
C ARG A 119 -4.48 -4.73 18.29
N ARG A 120 -5.56 -4.74 17.51
CA ARG A 120 -5.74 -3.86 16.37
C ARG A 120 -6.16 -2.45 16.85
N ARG A 121 -5.44 -1.44 16.36
CA ARG A 121 -5.89 -0.05 16.52
C ARG A 121 -7.02 0.21 15.52
N ILE A 122 -8.18 0.62 16.03
CA ILE A 122 -9.30 1.10 15.22
C ILE A 122 -9.03 2.58 14.94
N VAL A 123 -8.90 2.94 13.67
CA VAL A 123 -8.78 4.32 13.22
C VAL A 123 -9.91 4.54 12.22
N SER A 124 -10.76 5.50 12.51
CA SER A 124 -11.77 6.02 11.61
C SER A 124 -11.52 7.51 11.39
N ASN A 125 -11.69 7.97 10.18
CA ASN A 125 -11.69 9.38 9.83
C ASN A 125 -12.69 9.64 8.69
N LYS A 126 -13.14 10.90 8.57
CA LYS A 126 -14.16 11.32 7.58
C LYS A 126 -13.82 10.91 6.14
N GLN A 127 -12.55 11.00 5.74
CA GLN A 127 -12.12 10.63 4.40
C GLN A 127 -12.25 9.13 4.12
N THR A 128 -11.94 8.29 5.11
CA THR A 128 -12.10 6.83 4.98
C THR A 128 -13.57 6.44 4.96
N GLU A 129 -14.40 7.12 5.76
CA GLU A 129 -15.85 6.89 5.80
C GLU A 129 -16.49 7.29 4.48
N LYS A 130 -16.20 8.50 3.97
CA LYS A 130 -16.66 8.91 2.63
C LYS A 130 -16.22 7.91 1.55
N GLY A 131 -14.97 7.43 1.57
CA GLY A 131 -14.48 6.47 0.59
C GLY A 131 -15.37 5.23 0.50
N THR A 132 -15.78 4.69 1.65
CA THR A 132 -16.67 3.50 1.71
C THR A 132 -18.11 3.85 1.29
N ASP A 133 -18.65 4.98 1.78
CA ASP A 133 -20.03 5.37 1.52
C ASP A 133 -20.28 5.79 0.06
N CYS A 134 -19.25 6.30 -0.63
CA CYS A 134 -19.34 6.82 -1.99
C CYS A 134 -18.72 5.90 -3.06
N GLU A 135 -18.32 4.68 -2.72
CA GLU A 135 -17.72 3.74 -3.68
C GLU A 135 -18.69 3.41 -4.82
N THR A 136 -19.94 3.11 -4.48
CA THR A 136 -21.01 2.83 -5.46
C THR A 136 -21.27 4.05 -6.37
N ASP A 137 -21.32 5.26 -5.82
CA ASP A 137 -21.53 6.47 -6.61
C ASP A 137 -20.36 6.76 -7.55
N SER A 138 -19.15 6.49 -7.11
CA SER A 138 -17.94 6.64 -7.94
C SER A 138 -17.90 5.61 -9.07
N LEU A 139 -18.31 4.37 -8.82
CA LEU A 139 -18.48 3.33 -9.85
C LEU A 139 -19.58 3.70 -10.85
N GLN A 140 -20.69 4.28 -10.38
CA GLN A 140 -21.76 4.76 -11.25
C GLN A 140 -21.29 5.90 -12.16
N LEU A 141 -20.63 6.91 -11.60
CA LEU A 141 -20.04 8.01 -12.38
C LEU A 141 -19.09 7.50 -13.47
N LEU A 142 -18.23 6.55 -13.10
CA LEU A 142 -17.31 5.91 -14.04
C LEU A 142 -18.06 5.14 -15.13
N SER A 143 -19.14 4.43 -14.75
CA SER A 143 -19.97 3.65 -15.66
C SER A 143 -20.69 4.54 -16.68
N ASP A 144 -21.20 5.69 -16.23
CA ASP A 144 -21.92 6.65 -17.07
C ASP A 144 -21.01 7.35 -18.09
N ILE A 145 -19.72 7.52 -17.74
CA ILE A 145 -18.72 8.11 -18.64
C ILE A 145 -18.19 7.09 -19.65
N ASP A 146 -17.93 5.86 -19.21
CA ASP A 146 -17.37 4.80 -20.05
C ASP A 146 -18.45 4.04 -20.86
N GLU A 147 -19.73 4.35 -20.66
CA GLU A 147 -20.86 3.62 -21.21
C GLU A 147 -20.74 2.09 -20.98
N PHE A 148 -20.24 1.74 -19.78
CA PHE A 148 -19.97 0.37 -19.38
C PHE A 148 -20.23 0.18 -17.89
N TYR A 149 -21.10 -0.78 -17.54
CA TYR A 149 -21.43 -1.04 -16.14
C TYR A 149 -20.27 -1.70 -15.37
N TYR A 150 -19.71 -0.96 -14.43
CA TYR A 150 -18.72 -1.44 -13.47
C TYR A 150 -19.39 -1.89 -12.19
N ALA A 151 -19.48 -3.20 -11.99
CA ALA A 151 -20.01 -3.77 -10.76
C ALA A 151 -18.99 -3.65 -9.61
N GLU A 152 -19.48 -3.34 -8.40
CA GLU A 152 -18.68 -3.42 -7.18
C GLU A 152 -18.10 -4.84 -7.02
N ASN A 153 -16.82 -4.93 -6.74
CA ASN A 153 -16.18 -6.21 -6.46
C ASN A 153 -16.24 -6.54 -4.97
N LYS A 154 -16.70 -7.75 -4.65
CA LYS A 154 -16.70 -8.32 -3.28
C LYS A 154 -15.77 -9.53 -3.15
N LYS A 155 -14.96 -9.80 -4.18
CA LYS A 155 -14.08 -10.96 -4.22
C LYS A 155 -12.68 -10.61 -3.76
N GLN A 156 -12.23 -11.28 -2.71
CA GLN A 156 -10.84 -11.20 -2.28
C GLN A 156 -9.94 -12.00 -3.25
N LEU A 157 -8.91 -11.35 -3.76
CA LEU A 157 -7.84 -11.96 -4.52
C LEU A 157 -6.63 -12.19 -3.62
N GLN A 158 -5.88 -13.28 -3.87
CA GLN A 158 -4.65 -13.55 -3.13
C GLN A 158 -3.68 -14.42 -3.93
N ASN A 159 -2.40 -14.25 -3.63
CA ASN A 159 -1.31 -15.14 -4.03
C ASN A 159 -0.41 -15.43 -2.81
N ASP A 160 0.79 -15.97 -3.01
CA ASP A 160 1.71 -16.27 -1.89
C ASP A 160 2.23 -15.03 -1.15
N TYR A 161 2.09 -13.83 -1.69
CA TYR A 161 2.71 -12.59 -1.20
C TYR A 161 1.69 -11.55 -0.75
N LEU A 162 0.61 -11.42 -1.51
CA LEU A 162 -0.40 -10.38 -1.33
C LEU A 162 -1.81 -10.96 -1.16
N LYS A 163 -2.66 -10.17 -0.51
CA LYS A 163 -4.12 -10.38 -0.48
C LYS A 163 -4.82 -9.02 -0.50
N GLY A 164 -5.98 -8.94 -1.14
CA GLY A 164 -6.79 -7.72 -1.16
C GLY A 164 -7.99 -7.81 -2.08
N GLU A 165 -8.80 -6.78 -2.04
CA GLU A 165 -10.04 -6.62 -2.80
C GLU A 165 -9.88 -5.35 -3.64
N PRO A 166 -9.65 -5.44 -4.96
CA PRO A 166 -9.69 -4.27 -5.83
C PRO A 166 -11.13 -3.79 -5.98
N ASP A 167 -11.35 -2.50 -6.16
CA ASP A 167 -12.69 -1.92 -6.28
C ASP A 167 -13.42 -2.49 -7.52
N ASN A 168 -12.70 -2.64 -8.64
CA ASN A 168 -13.19 -3.35 -9.83
C ASN A 168 -12.04 -3.97 -10.63
N PHE A 169 -12.29 -5.10 -11.34
CA PHE A 169 -11.30 -5.75 -12.21
C PHE A 169 -11.92 -6.38 -13.48
N GLN A 170 -13.10 -5.92 -13.90
CA GLN A 170 -13.82 -6.51 -15.04
C GLN A 170 -13.07 -6.35 -16.36
N ARG A 171 -12.64 -5.13 -16.74
CA ARG A 171 -11.83 -4.88 -17.94
C ARG A 171 -10.32 -4.85 -17.58
N ASN A 172 -9.95 -3.92 -16.74
CA ASN A 172 -8.64 -3.82 -16.09
C ASN A 172 -8.84 -3.51 -14.62
N ILE A 173 -7.78 -3.38 -13.83
CA ILE A 173 -7.90 -2.95 -12.44
C ILE A 173 -8.35 -1.50 -12.40
N LYS A 174 -9.39 -1.24 -11.61
CA LYS A 174 -9.80 0.12 -11.20
C LYS A 174 -9.58 0.24 -9.69
N GLU A 175 -8.74 1.17 -9.31
CA GLU A 175 -8.55 1.59 -7.94
C GLU A 175 -9.18 2.98 -7.81
N ILE A 176 -10.32 3.08 -7.13
CA ILE A 176 -11.16 4.27 -7.11
C ILE A 176 -10.90 5.05 -5.83
N LYS A 177 -10.85 6.37 -5.93
CA LYS A 177 -10.71 7.29 -4.82
C LYS A 177 -11.75 8.39 -4.91
N SER A 178 -12.71 8.40 -4.00
CA SER A 178 -13.71 9.47 -3.86
C SER A 178 -13.07 10.65 -3.11
N ASN A 179 -12.91 11.78 -3.80
CA ASN A 179 -12.37 13.00 -3.19
C ASN A 179 -13.42 13.69 -2.32
N TYR A 180 -12.98 14.31 -1.22
CA TYR A 180 -13.86 14.96 -0.26
C TYR A 180 -14.42 16.27 -0.80
N ASP A 181 -13.59 17.07 -1.48
CA ASP A 181 -13.91 18.37 -2.05
C ASP A 181 -13.19 18.61 -3.38
N LEU A 182 -13.54 19.70 -4.05
CA LEU A 182 -12.96 20.06 -5.33
C LEU A 182 -11.45 20.34 -5.21
N GLU A 183 -11.00 21.00 -4.14
CA GLU A 183 -9.59 21.33 -3.95
C GLU A 183 -8.73 20.04 -3.85
N SER A 184 -9.14 19.07 -3.08
CA SER A 184 -8.46 17.78 -2.98
C SER A 184 -8.48 17.01 -4.29
N PHE A 185 -9.57 17.13 -5.08
CA PHE A 185 -9.68 16.54 -6.40
C PHE A 185 -8.73 17.21 -7.41
N GLU A 186 -8.65 18.54 -7.42
CA GLU A 186 -7.74 19.29 -8.30
C GLU A 186 -6.27 18.95 -8.02
N LYS A 187 -5.90 18.76 -6.75
CA LYS A 187 -4.56 18.37 -6.31
C LYS A 187 -4.26 16.88 -6.44
N ALA A 188 -5.25 16.06 -6.79
CA ALA A 188 -5.11 14.61 -6.86
C ALA A 188 -4.06 14.19 -7.90
N THR A 189 -3.10 13.38 -7.44
CA THR A 189 -1.96 12.87 -8.22
C THR A 189 -1.65 11.43 -7.82
N ILE A 190 -0.75 10.79 -8.58
CA ILE A 190 -0.28 9.44 -8.23
C ILE A 190 0.60 9.51 -6.98
N THR A 191 0.07 9.08 -5.83
CA THR A 191 0.89 8.88 -4.62
C THR A 191 1.63 7.55 -4.70
N THR A 192 2.76 7.45 -3.99
CA THR A 192 3.52 6.19 -3.88
C THR A 192 2.64 5.05 -3.33
N GLY A 193 1.77 5.34 -2.36
CA GLY A 193 0.85 4.37 -1.77
C GLY A 193 -0.11 3.80 -2.80
N TYR A 194 -0.83 4.64 -3.50
CA TYR A 194 -1.82 4.24 -4.50
C TYR A 194 -1.18 3.59 -5.73
N LYS A 195 -0.01 4.09 -6.17
CA LYS A 195 0.77 3.43 -7.23
C LYS A 195 1.04 1.96 -6.92
N TRP A 196 1.56 1.67 -5.74
CA TRP A 196 1.87 0.29 -5.36
C TRP A 196 0.63 -0.54 -5.06
N GLN A 197 -0.43 0.06 -4.55
CA GLN A 197 -1.72 -0.58 -4.36
C GLN A 197 -2.29 -1.05 -5.70
N THR A 198 -2.37 -0.16 -6.69
CA THR A 198 -2.86 -0.49 -8.05
C THR A 198 -2.00 -1.59 -8.71
N LYS A 199 -0.65 -1.47 -8.64
CA LYS A 199 0.27 -2.52 -9.12
C LYS A 199 0.07 -3.87 -8.42
N GLY A 200 -0.15 -3.85 -7.12
CA GLY A 200 -0.43 -5.05 -6.33
C GLY A 200 -1.72 -5.73 -6.77
N TYR A 201 -2.77 -4.98 -7.02
CA TYR A 201 -4.02 -5.51 -7.54
C TYR A 201 -3.90 -6.01 -8.98
N ALA A 202 -3.17 -5.31 -9.85
CA ALA A 202 -2.88 -5.77 -11.21
C ALA A 202 -2.17 -7.14 -11.18
N TRP A 203 -1.17 -7.30 -10.30
CA TRP A 203 -0.52 -8.59 -10.12
C TRP A 203 -1.45 -9.68 -9.60
N LEU A 204 -2.32 -9.38 -8.62
CA LEU A 204 -3.29 -10.36 -8.09
C LEU A 204 -4.30 -10.82 -9.12
N ALA A 205 -4.69 -9.94 -10.04
CA ALA A 205 -5.67 -10.21 -11.09
C ALA A 205 -5.04 -10.70 -12.42
N ASN A 206 -3.71 -10.90 -12.48
CA ASN A 206 -2.97 -11.24 -13.70
C ASN A 206 -3.21 -10.25 -14.84
N LYS A 207 -3.17 -8.94 -14.53
CA LYS A 207 -3.26 -7.84 -15.49
C LYS A 207 -1.90 -7.17 -15.64
N GLU A 208 -1.64 -6.61 -16.82
CA GLU A 208 -0.39 -5.92 -17.14
C GLU A 208 -0.38 -4.47 -16.65
N ASP A 209 -1.55 -3.94 -16.35
CA ASP A 209 -1.75 -2.58 -15.82
C ASP A 209 -2.93 -2.49 -14.87
N GLY A 210 -3.05 -1.33 -14.25
CA GLY A 210 -4.22 -0.87 -13.52
C GLY A 210 -4.42 0.62 -13.71
N GLU A 211 -5.55 1.10 -13.34
CA GLU A 211 -5.92 2.51 -13.40
C GLU A 211 -6.28 3.01 -12.00
N LEU A 212 -5.65 4.12 -11.60
CA LEU A 212 -6.05 4.89 -10.43
C LEU A 212 -7.03 5.95 -10.90
N VAL A 213 -8.24 5.93 -10.37
CA VAL A 213 -9.33 6.82 -10.75
C VAL A 213 -9.74 7.66 -9.55
N TYR A 214 -9.62 8.97 -9.67
CA TYR A 214 -10.19 9.90 -8.70
C TYR A 214 -11.56 10.36 -9.17
N CYS A 215 -12.54 10.29 -8.29
CA CYS A 215 -13.92 10.68 -8.55
C CYS A 215 -14.34 11.80 -7.59
N LEU A 216 -15.03 12.81 -8.14
CA LEU A 216 -15.67 13.86 -7.39
C LEU A 216 -17.18 13.59 -7.40
N VAL A 217 -17.67 12.94 -6.36
CA VAL A 217 -19.09 12.60 -6.15
C VAL A 217 -19.62 13.28 -4.90
N ASN A 218 -20.95 13.45 -4.81
CA ASN A 218 -21.60 14.08 -3.67
C ASN A 218 -21.12 13.49 -2.36
N ASN A 219 -20.98 14.32 -1.33
CA ASN A 219 -20.71 13.82 0.01
C ASN A 219 -21.98 13.18 0.60
N PRO A 220 -21.86 12.20 1.49
CA PRO A 220 -23.00 11.62 2.18
C PRO A 220 -23.79 12.71 2.94
N ILE A 221 -25.12 12.62 2.94
CA ILE A 221 -25.99 13.58 3.64
C ILE A 221 -25.64 13.73 5.14
N LYS A 222 -25.18 12.65 5.78
CA LYS A 222 -24.73 12.69 7.17
C LYS A 222 -23.57 13.66 7.40
N GLU A 223 -22.61 13.73 6.44
CA GLU A 223 -21.47 14.63 6.49
C GLU A 223 -21.91 16.08 6.29
N LEU A 224 -22.79 16.31 5.31
CA LEU A 224 -23.36 17.61 5.06
C LEU A 224 -24.16 18.12 6.26
N ASN A 225 -25.05 17.29 6.81
CA ASN A 225 -25.85 17.64 8.00
C ASN A 225 -24.94 17.94 9.21
N GLN A 226 -23.86 17.19 9.37
CA GLN A 226 -22.89 17.46 10.44
C GLN A 226 -22.17 18.82 10.22
N ALA A 227 -21.79 19.13 8.98
CA ALA A 227 -21.17 20.42 8.67
C ALA A 227 -22.11 21.60 8.95
N ILE A 228 -23.37 21.50 8.51
CA ILE A 228 -24.41 22.49 8.80
C ILE A 228 -24.70 22.61 10.30
N TYR A 229 -24.74 21.48 11.02
CA TYR A 229 -24.92 21.49 12.47
C TYR A 229 -23.79 22.26 13.18
N TYR A 230 -22.52 22.02 12.83
CA TYR A 230 -21.40 22.77 13.41
C TYR A 230 -21.44 24.25 13.03
N LEU A 231 -21.93 24.56 11.82
CA LEU A 231 -22.12 25.94 11.41
C LEU A 231 -23.21 26.62 12.27
N LYS A 232 -24.33 25.94 12.56
CA LYS A 232 -25.38 26.45 13.47
C LYS A 232 -24.80 26.75 14.85
N LEU A 233 -23.98 25.86 15.40
CA LEU A 233 -23.32 26.09 16.69
C LEU A 233 -22.37 27.30 16.63
N LYS A 234 -21.58 27.43 15.57
CA LYS A 234 -20.65 28.57 15.37
C LYS A 234 -21.37 29.92 15.35
N HIS A 235 -22.55 29.99 14.73
CA HIS A 235 -23.36 31.20 14.61
C HIS A 235 -24.39 31.36 15.75
N GLU A 236 -24.39 30.46 16.74
CA GLU A 236 -25.32 30.47 17.88
C GLU A 236 -26.80 30.55 17.43
N ILE A 237 -27.13 29.86 16.31
CA ILE A 237 -28.49 29.89 15.76
C ILE A 237 -29.44 29.08 16.65
N ILE A 238 -30.45 29.79 17.24
CA ILE A 238 -31.50 29.19 18.06
C ILE A 238 -32.81 29.14 17.24
N ASP A 239 -33.31 30.25 16.75
CA ASP A 239 -34.62 30.32 16.14
C ASP A 239 -34.60 30.65 14.64
N SER A 240 -33.76 31.57 14.21
CA SER A 240 -33.76 32.06 12.83
C SER A 240 -32.34 32.17 12.28
N PRO A 241 -32.08 31.69 11.04
CA PRO A 241 -30.76 31.79 10.44
C PRO A 241 -30.41 33.26 10.10
N THR A 242 -29.17 33.65 10.40
CA THR A 242 -28.63 34.96 10.04
C THR A 242 -28.19 34.98 8.56
N PRO A 243 -28.10 36.14 7.91
CA PRO A 243 -27.56 36.23 6.55
C PRO A 243 -26.16 35.65 6.41
N ALA A 244 -25.29 35.84 7.41
CA ALA A 244 -23.95 35.28 7.43
C ALA A 244 -23.97 33.74 7.49
N PHE A 245 -24.83 33.16 8.32
CA PHE A 245 -25.03 31.70 8.37
C PHE A 245 -25.51 31.17 7.01
N ILE A 246 -26.49 31.81 6.37
CA ILE A 246 -27.03 31.38 5.07
C ILE A 246 -25.91 31.34 4.02
N LEU A 247 -25.08 32.38 3.94
CA LEU A 247 -23.97 32.45 2.98
C LEU A 247 -22.94 31.34 3.24
N GLU A 248 -22.58 31.08 4.48
CA GLU A 248 -21.63 29.99 4.79
C GLU A 248 -22.28 28.62 4.53
N ALA A 249 -23.56 28.41 4.81
CA ALA A 249 -24.28 27.19 4.51
C ALA A 249 -24.30 26.90 3.00
N GLN A 250 -24.58 27.91 2.19
CA GLN A 250 -24.50 27.83 0.72
C GLN A 250 -23.11 27.42 0.23
N GLN A 251 -22.04 27.93 0.85
CA GLN A 251 -20.68 27.47 0.50
C GLN A 251 -20.41 26.04 0.89
N ILE A 252 -20.94 25.57 2.03
CA ILE A 252 -20.84 24.15 2.42
C ILE A 252 -21.54 23.27 1.39
N GLU A 253 -22.76 23.61 0.96
CA GLU A 253 -23.49 22.88 -0.07
C GLU A 253 -22.72 22.82 -1.38
N ARG A 254 -22.17 23.96 -1.87
CA ARG A 254 -21.34 24.05 -3.08
C ARG A 254 -20.05 23.20 -2.99
N ASN A 255 -19.47 23.08 -1.81
CA ASN A 255 -18.23 22.32 -1.60
C ASN A 255 -18.46 20.82 -1.41
N MET A 256 -19.69 20.39 -1.15
CA MET A 256 -20.01 19.01 -0.81
C MET A 256 -20.95 18.33 -1.80
N ILE A 257 -21.63 19.08 -2.65
CA ILE A 257 -22.59 18.59 -3.66
C ILE A 257 -22.07 18.99 -5.04
N PHE A 258 -21.86 18.04 -5.92
CA PHE A 258 -21.27 18.23 -7.25
C PHE A 258 -22.20 17.74 -8.38
N ASP A 259 -23.31 17.08 -8.02
CA ASP A 259 -24.35 16.54 -8.89
C ASP A 259 -25.70 16.83 -8.22
N ILE A 260 -26.30 17.94 -8.61
CA ILE A 260 -27.54 18.43 -8.00
C ILE A 260 -28.72 17.56 -8.39
N GLU A 261 -28.78 17.08 -9.63
CA GLU A 261 -29.86 16.20 -10.09
C GLU A 261 -29.89 14.90 -9.27
N LYS A 262 -28.72 14.25 -9.12
CA LYS A 262 -28.59 13.06 -8.29
C LYS A 262 -28.95 13.37 -6.84
N TRP A 263 -28.48 14.50 -6.29
CA TRP A 263 -28.78 14.89 -4.90
C TRP A 263 -30.28 15.02 -4.68
N ASN A 264 -30.99 15.74 -5.54
CA ASN A 264 -32.43 15.91 -5.42
C ASN A 264 -33.22 14.59 -5.59
N LYS A 265 -32.71 13.67 -6.40
CA LYS A 265 -33.27 12.34 -6.53
C LYS A 265 -33.11 11.51 -5.27
N ASP A 266 -31.91 11.54 -4.68
CA ASP A 266 -31.57 10.74 -3.49
C ASP A 266 -32.19 11.36 -2.20
N TYR A 267 -32.33 12.68 -2.16
CA TYR A 267 -32.81 13.45 -1.01
C TYR A 267 -33.89 14.46 -1.39
N PRO A 268 -35.09 14.03 -1.83
CA PRO A 268 -36.13 14.90 -2.38
C PRO A 268 -36.72 15.91 -1.37
N HIS A 269 -36.46 15.70 -0.08
CA HIS A 269 -36.93 16.58 1.01
C HIS A 269 -35.80 17.39 1.66
N TYR A 270 -34.62 17.48 0.98
CA TYR A 270 -33.53 18.29 1.50
C TYR A 270 -33.86 19.79 1.42
N GLU A 271 -33.73 20.49 2.53
CA GLU A 271 -33.98 21.92 2.63
C GLU A 271 -32.73 22.70 2.22
N TRP A 272 -32.72 23.22 1.01
CA TRP A 272 -31.61 23.96 0.46
C TRP A 272 -31.47 25.37 1.06
N HIS A 273 -30.21 25.75 1.35
CA HIS A 273 -29.85 27.14 1.65
C HIS A 273 -29.54 27.92 0.36
N ASN A 274 -29.16 27.24 -0.71
CA ASN A 274 -28.97 27.85 -2.03
C ASN A 274 -30.32 28.12 -2.70
N THR A 275 -30.41 29.29 -3.35
CA THR A 275 -31.55 29.69 -4.18
C THR A 275 -31.26 29.54 -5.67
N SER A 276 -30.00 29.39 -6.06
CA SER A 276 -29.55 29.10 -7.42
C SER A 276 -28.83 27.75 -7.48
N PHE A 277 -29.05 27.00 -8.55
CA PHE A 277 -28.45 25.68 -8.78
C PHE A 277 -27.44 25.77 -9.94
N ASP A 278 -26.61 26.81 -9.94
CA ASP A 278 -25.60 27.11 -10.95
C ASP A 278 -24.20 26.59 -10.63
N PHE A 279 -24.09 25.69 -9.63
CA PHE A 279 -22.82 25.17 -9.13
C PHE A 279 -22.59 23.68 -9.44
N ASP A 280 -23.37 23.13 -10.36
CA ASP A 280 -23.20 21.77 -10.84
C ASP A 280 -21.90 21.63 -11.65
N ILE A 281 -21.18 20.53 -11.47
CA ILE A 281 -19.96 20.25 -12.23
C ILE A 281 -20.26 19.15 -13.24
N PRO A 282 -20.04 19.38 -14.56
CA PRO A 282 -20.24 18.36 -15.58
C PRO A 282 -19.51 17.05 -15.25
N LYS A 283 -20.18 15.92 -15.46
CA LYS A 283 -19.67 14.58 -15.07
C LYS A 283 -18.27 14.29 -15.64
N GLU A 284 -17.98 14.75 -16.84
CA GLU A 284 -16.71 14.57 -17.53
C GLU A 284 -15.55 15.27 -16.82
N LEU A 285 -15.84 16.35 -16.06
CA LEU A 285 -14.86 17.10 -15.27
C LEU A 285 -14.71 16.57 -13.83
N ARG A 286 -15.54 15.61 -13.42
CA ARG A 286 -15.53 15.01 -12.08
C ARG A 286 -14.69 13.75 -11.99
N ILE A 287 -13.87 13.46 -13.00
CA ILE A 287 -13.03 12.25 -13.04
C ILE A 287 -11.60 12.57 -13.49
N LYS A 288 -10.61 11.98 -12.78
CA LYS A 288 -9.19 12.01 -13.19
C LYS A 288 -8.67 10.58 -13.23
N ARG A 289 -7.95 10.23 -14.29
CA ARG A 289 -7.46 8.88 -14.55
C ARG A 289 -5.95 8.85 -14.69
N PHE A 290 -5.33 7.84 -14.11
CA PHE A 290 -3.90 7.61 -14.20
C PHE A 290 -3.64 6.13 -14.50
N SER A 291 -3.12 5.84 -15.69
CA SER A 291 -2.67 4.49 -16.04
C SER A 291 -1.38 4.16 -15.27
N ILE A 292 -1.34 2.96 -14.69
CA ILE A 292 -0.22 2.49 -13.86
C ILE A 292 0.21 1.12 -14.38
N PRO A 293 1.25 1.05 -15.23
CA PRO A 293 1.76 -0.21 -15.76
C PRO A 293 2.42 -1.05 -14.65
N LEU A 294 2.26 -2.36 -14.73
CA LEU A 294 2.94 -3.34 -13.89
C LEU A 294 4.11 -3.97 -14.65
N LEU A 295 5.32 -3.73 -14.17
CA LEU A 295 6.54 -4.28 -14.76
C LEU A 295 7.00 -5.56 -14.05
N PRO A 296 7.70 -6.49 -14.72
CA PRO A 296 8.30 -7.66 -14.08
C PRO A 296 9.25 -7.31 -12.92
N SER A 297 9.96 -6.17 -13.03
CA SER A 297 10.79 -5.61 -11.96
C SER A 297 10.01 -5.24 -10.71
N ASP A 298 8.78 -4.71 -10.88
CA ASP A 298 7.89 -4.37 -9.75
C ASP A 298 7.50 -5.62 -8.97
N ILE A 299 7.13 -6.69 -9.68
CA ILE A 299 6.78 -7.98 -9.06
C ILE A 299 7.97 -8.54 -8.28
N SER A 300 9.16 -8.49 -8.86
CA SER A 300 10.39 -8.95 -8.23
C SER A 300 10.69 -8.14 -6.96
N PHE A 301 10.48 -6.84 -7.01
CA PHE A 301 10.65 -5.95 -5.87
C PHE A 301 9.63 -6.23 -4.75
N ILE A 302 8.35 -6.36 -5.09
CA ILE A 302 7.30 -6.74 -4.11
C ILE A 302 7.67 -8.07 -3.43
N LYS A 303 8.01 -9.11 -4.20
CA LYS A 303 8.41 -10.42 -3.67
C LYS A 303 9.58 -10.31 -2.68
N ARG A 304 10.60 -9.55 -3.03
CA ARG A 304 11.78 -9.35 -2.19
C ARG A 304 11.42 -8.65 -0.88
N ARG A 305 10.66 -7.56 -0.93
CA ARG A 305 10.23 -6.82 0.26
C ARG A 305 9.34 -7.64 1.19
N ILE A 306 8.43 -8.45 0.64
CA ILE A 306 7.61 -9.35 1.47
C ILE A 306 8.46 -10.42 2.15
N LYS A 307 9.46 -11.00 1.47
CA LYS A 307 10.38 -11.95 2.09
C LYS A 307 11.15 -11.31 3.25
N MET A 308 11.70 -10.11 3.07
CA MET A 308 12.36 -9.35 4.14
C MET A 308 11.41 -9.06 5.31
N SER A 309 10.18 -8.68 5.01
CA SER A 309 9.13 -8.43 6.02
C SER A 309 8.79 -9.67 6.84
N ARG A 310 8.69 -10.83 6.19
CA ARG A 310 8.50 -12.12 6.88
C ARG A 310 9.66 -12.43 7.81
N THR A 311 10.90 -12.27 7.33
CA THR A 311 12.10 -12.48 8.15
C THR A 311 12.08 -11.59 9.39
N TYR A 312 11.75 -10.31 9.22
CA TYR A 312 11.62 -9.37 10.34
C TYR A 312 10.57 -9.84 11.36
N LEU A 313 9.37 -10.18 10.89
CA LEU A 313 8.27 -10.62 11.76
C LEU A 313 8.58 -11.93 12.49
N ILE A 314 9.23 -12.89 11.81
CA ILE A 314 9.65 -14.16 12.39
C ILE A 314 10.70 -13.94 13.49
N ASN A 315 11.69 -13.09 13.24
CA ASN A 315 12.72 -12.78 14.24
C ASN A 315 12.10 -12.09 15.46
N LYS A 316 11.21 -11.12 15.23
CA LYS A 316 10.49 -10.45 16.31
C LYS A 316 9.62 -11.42 17.13
N GLU A 317 8.95 -12.38 16.47
CA GLU A 317 8.19 -13.43 17.16
C GLU A 317 9.08 -14.26 18.08
N LYS A 318 10.26 -14.66 17.60
CA LYS A 318 11.24 -15.39 18.39
C LYS A 318 11.70 -14.61 19.61
N GLU A 319 12.12 -13.35 19.41
CA GLU A 319 12.57 -12.47 20.50
C GLU A 319 11.50 -12.32 21.59
N VAL A 320 10.25 -12.06 21.19
CA VAL A 320 9.14 -11.91 22.13
C VAL A 320 8.81 -13.21 22.85
N LEU A 321 8.86 -14.35 22.15
CA LEU A 321 8.63 -15.66 22.75
C LEU A 321 9.73 -16.05 23.75
N GLU A 322 10.99 -15.74 23.45
CA GLU A 322 12.11 -15.94 24.38
C GLU A 322 11.98 -15.08 25.63
N GLU A 323 11.60 -13.81 25.45
CA GLU A 323 11.32 -12.91 26.56
C GLU A 323 10.15 -13.41 27.44
N LEU A 324 9.05 -13.84 26.82
CA LEU A 324 7.92 -14.43 27.54
C LEU A 324 8.30 -15.71 28.30
N LYS A 325 9.11 -16.57 27.66
CA LYS A 325 9.56 -17.81 28.28
C LYS A 325 10.39 -17.54 29.55
N SER A 326 11.24 -16.51 29.53
CA SER A 326 12.08 -16.14 30.66
C SER A 326 11.29 -15.43 31.77
N LYS A 327 10.42 -14.46 31.41
CA LYS A 327 9.73 -13.59 32.39
C LYS A 327 8.39 -14.16 32.86
N ASN A 328 7.66 -14.88 32.01
CA ASN A 328 6.33 -15.43 32.32
C ASN A 328 6.03 -16.74 31.58
N PRO A 329 6.53 -17.89 32.11
CA PRO A 329 6.33 -19.19 31.46
C PRO A 329 4.87 -19.61 31.24
N LYS A 330 3.94 -19.12 32.08
CA LYS A 330 2.50 -19.40 31.89
C LYS A 330 1.96 -18.68 30.65
N SER A 331 2.28 -17.40 30.49
CA SER A 331 1.91 -16.62 29.29
C SER A 331 2.58 -17.17 28.04
N TYR A 332 3.83 -17.62 28.12
CA TYR A 332 4.51 -18.29 27.01
C TYR A 332 3.72 -19.52 26.51
N LYS A 333 3.35 -20.45 27.43
CA LYS A 333 2.58 -21.66 27.07
C LYS A 333 1.24 -21.28 26.40
N LYS A 334 0.51 -20.31 26.96
CA LYS A 334 -0.75 -19.81 26.38
C LYS A 334 -0.56 -19.25 24.99
N GLN A 335 0.49 -18.46 24.75
CA GLN A 335 0.77 -17.87 23.44
C GLN A 335 1.13 -18.93 22.40
N ILE A 336 1.91 -19.92 22.77
CA ILE A 336 2.23 -21.08 21.92
C ILE A 336 0.96 -21.83 21.49
N GLU A 337 -0.01 -22.02 22.38
CA GLU A 337 -1.28 -22.67 22.04
C GLU A 337 -2.10 -21.83 21.06
N ILE A 338 -2.13 -20.49 21.24
CA ILE A 338 -2.79 -19.56 20.32
C ILE A 338 -2.17 -19.68 18.92
N ILE A 339 -0.83 -19.63 18.83
CA ILE A 339 -0.11 -19.75 17.55
C ILE A 339 -0.44 -21.08 16.88
N LYS A 340 -0.40 -22.20 17.61
CA LYS A 340 -0.75 -23.54 17.09
C LYS A 340 -2.19 -23.62 16.55
N LYS A 341 -3.14 -22.93 17.20
CA LYS A 341 -4.54 -22.85 16.70
C LYS A 341 -4.67 -22.04 15.43
N GLN A 342 -3.84 -21.02 15.25
CA GLN A 342 -3.87 -20.16 14.05
C GLN A 342 -3.17 -20.80 12.83
N LEU A 343 -2.28 -21.75 13.05
CA LEU A 343 -1.57 -22.48 12.00
C LEU A 343 -2.32 -23.73 11.50
N LYS A 344 -3.41 -24.12 12.16
CA LYS A 344 -4.35 -25.17 11.70
C LYS A 344 -5.41 -24.57 10.78
#